data_9c475251dce3760ee207eb6f6248d599
#
_entry.id   9c475251dce3760ee207eb6f6248d599
#
_cell.length_a   1.000
_cell.length_b   1.000
_cell.length_c   1.000
_cell.angle_alpha   90.00
_cell.angle_beta   90.00
_cell.angle_gamma   90.00
#
_symmetry.space_group_name_H-M   'P 1'
#
loop_
_entity.id
_entity.type
_entity.pdbx_description
1 polymer ?
#
loop_
_entity_poly.entity_id
_entity_poly.type
_entity_poly.pdbx_seq_one_letter_code
_entity_poly.pdbx_strand_id
1 'polypeptide(L)'
;MTTNRSAPSATIVPILVYEDVGKALEFLSRAFGFKERLRAEWGGAISHAQMDIGSGSIMMGKQGGPFRVSSGDTVSQYAHVHVDDVDRHFERAKAEGATILKTPEDMPFGVRQYTAKDIGGHWWTFSQNIRDVDPVEWGARVADR
;
A
#
# COMPACT_ATOMS: atom_id res chain seq x y z
N MET A 1 -11.40 -25.75 -5.02
CA MET A 1 -10.14 -24.99 -5.07
C MET A 1 -9.26 -25.38 -3.89
N THR A 2 -7.99 -25.60 -4.15
CA THR A 2 -7.05 -26.02 -3.11
C THR A 2 -6.64 -24.85 -2.22
N THR A 3 -6.73 -25.02 -0.91
CA THR A 3 -6.26 -24.03 0.06
C THR A 3 -4.74 -24.13 0.20
N ASN A 4 -4.07 -22.97 0.25
CA ASN A 4 -2.64 -22.90 0.48
C ASN A 4 -2.31 -21.80 1.49
N ARG A 5 -1.92 -22.21 2.70
CA ARG A 5 -1.60 -21.27 3.79
C ARG A 5 -0.35 -20.43 3.54
N SER A 6 0.48 -20.82 2.58
CA SER A 6 1.70 -20.07 2.23
C SER A 6 1.44 -18.92 1.26
N ALA A 7 0.22 -18.76 0.78
CA ALA A 7 -0.15 -17.70 -0.16
C ALA A 7 -1.33 -16.90 0.39
N PRO A 8 -1.36 -15.58 0.17
CA PRO A 8 -2.54 -14.79 0.46
C PRO A 8 -3.73 -15.26 -0.39
N SER A 9 -4.93 -15.10 0.12
CA SER A 9 -6.15 -15.51 -0.60
C SER A 9 -6.67 -14.47 -1.60
N ALA A 10 -6.17 -13.25 -1.56
CA ALA A 10 -6.57 -12.20 -2.49
C ALA A 10 -6.21 -12.60 -3.93
N THR A 11 -7.08 -12.26 -4.88
CA THR A 11 -6.87 -12.59 -6.30
C THR A 11 -5.65 -11.87 -6.87
N ILE A 12 -5.48 -10.60 -6.52
CA ILE A 12 -4.33 -9.80 -6.94
C ILE A 12 -3.49 -9.50 -5.71
N VAL A 13 -2.21 -9.85 -5.79
CA VAL A 13 -1.26 -9.63 -4.70
C VAL A 13 -0.02 -8.96 -5.29
N PRO A 14 0.11 -7.63 -5.15
CA PRO A 14 1.34 -6.96 -5.57
C PRO A 14 2.53 -7.44 -4.76
N ILE A 15 3.68 -7.53 -5.42
CA ILE A 15 4.95 -7.85 -4.77
C ILE A 15 5.82 -6.61 -4.84
N LEU A 16 6.17 -6.08 -3.69
CA LEU A 16 6.98 -4.87 -3.56
C LEU A 16 8.41 -5.25 -3.22
N VAL A 17 9.34 -4.62 -3.90
CA VAL A 17 10.77 -4.89 -3.75
C VAL A 17 11.37 -3.88 -2.77
N TYR A 18 12.11 -4.37 -1.79
CA TYR A 18 12.77 -3.55 -0.77
C TYR A 18 14.24 -3.95 -0.63
N GLU A 19 15.07 -3.02 -0.21
CA GLU A 19 16.46 -3.32 0.15
C GLU A 19 16.51 -4.14 1.44
N ASP A 20 15.67 -3.78 2.40
CA ASP A 20 15.58 -4.43 3.71
C ASP A 20 14.11 -4.74 4.03
N VAL A 21 13.73 -5.99 3.79
CA VAL A 21 12.34 -6.43 3.99
C VAL A 21 11.91 -6.31 5.46
N GLY A 22 12.81 -6.60 6.39
CA GLY A 22 12.49 -6.52 7.82
C GLY A 22 12.16 -5.10 8.26
N LYS A 23 12.94 -4.12 7.83
CA LYS A 23 12.68 -2.70 8.12
C LYS A 23 11.39 -2.23 7.46
N ALA A 24 11.14 -2.66 6.23
CA ALA A 24 9.91 -2.31 5.53
C ALA A 24 8.69 -2.89 6.25
N LEU A 25 8.76 -4.14 6.69
CA LEU A 25 7.70 -4.80 7.44
C LEU A 25 7.34 -4.02 8.71
N GLU A 26 8.33 -3.60 9.47
CA GLU A 26 8.14 -2.80 10.69
C GLU A 26 7.53 -1.44 10.37
N PHE A 27 8.04 -0.77 9.35
CA PHE A 27 7.55 0.55 8.94
C PHE A 27 6.09 0.50 8.49
N LEU A 28 5.75 -0.43 7.59
CA LEU A 28 4.39 -0.55 7.07
C LEU A 28 3.38 -0.91 8.16
N SER A 29 3.79 -1.72 9.12
CA SER A 29 2.97 -2.04 10.28
C SER A 29 2.75 -0.82 11.17
N ARG A 30 3.81 -0.12 11.51
CA ARG A 30 3.79 1.02 12.43
C ARG A 30 3.16 2.26 11.83
N ALA A 31 3.53 2.61 10.60
CA ALA A 31 3.08 3.85 9.96
C ALA A 31 1.71 3.73 9.30
N PHE A 32 1.45 2.61 8.63
CA PHE A 32 0.23 2.43 7.83
C PHE A 32 -0.79 1.47 8.46
N GLY A 33 -0.41 0.78 9.53
CA GLY A 33 -1.31 -0.13 10.22
C GLY A 33 -1.57 -1.45 9.50
N PHE A 34 -0.71 -1.83 8.55
CA PHE A 34 -0.83 -3.11 7.86
C PHE A 34 -0.50 -4.25 8.83
N LYS A 35 -1.07 -5.42 8.60
CA LYS A 35 -0.91 -6.56 9.49
C LYS A 35 0.02 -7.60 8.87
N GLU A 36 1.06 -7.95 9.59
CA GLU A 36 1.94 -9.04 9.17
C GLU A 36 1.16 -10.34 9.07
N ARG A 37 1.31 -11.03 7.93
CA ARG A 37 0.73 -12.34 7.73
C ARG A 37 1.75 -13.45 7.94
N LEU A 38 2.94 -13.32 7.36
CA LEU A 38 4.07 -14.22 7.58
C LEU A 38 5.36 -13.53 7.17
N ARG A 39 6.47 -14.08 7.63
CA ARG A 39 7.82 -13.71 7.21
C ARG A 39 8.65 -14.96 7.04
N ALA A 40 9.60 -14.92 6.12
CA ALA A 40 10.55 -16.00 5.91
C ALA A 40 11.98 -15.47 6.07
N GLU A 41 12.78 -16.18 6.82
CA GLU A 41 14.18 -15.85 7.02
C GLU A 41 15.06 -16.79 6.21
N TRP A 42 16.12 -16.25 5.65
CA TRP A 42 17.14 -16.98 4.94
C TRP A 42 18.49 -16.31 5.18
N GLY A 43 19.47 -17.11 5.62
CA GLY A 43 20.80 -16.58 5.88
C GLY A 43 20.85 -15.48 6.96
N GLY A 44 19.98 -15.55 7.96
CA GLY A 44 19.93 -14.57 9.05
C GLY A 44 19.20 -13.27 8.74
N ALA A 45 18.58 -13.15 7.56
CA ALA A 45 17.82 -11.97 7.17
C ALA A 45 16.44 -12.36 6.69
N ILE A 46 15.48 -11.44 6.80
CA ILE A 46 14.13 -11.64 6.26
C ILE A 46 14.20 -11.45 4.75
N SER A 47 13.92 -12.53 3.99
CA SER A 47 13.99 -12.52 2.53
C SER A 47 12.62 -12.31 1.88
N HIS A 48 11.54 -12.60 2.61
CA HIS A 48 10.17 -12.53 2.12
C HIS A 48 9.24 -12.22 3.28
N ALA A 49 8.22 -11.44 3.01
CA ALA A 49 7.14 -11.19 3.96
C ALA A 49 5.82 -11.01 3.23
N GLN A 50 4.73 -11.17 3.94
CA GLN A 50 3.39 -10.94 3.46
C GLN A 50 2.62 -10.13 4.49
N MET A 51 1.81 -9.19 4.03
CA MET A 51 0.98 -8.37 4.89
C MET A 51 -0.45 -8.33 4.37
N ASP A 52 -1.41 -8.33 5.28
CA ASP A 52 -2.82 -8.13 4.96
C ASP A 52 -3.18 -6.64 5.11
N ILE A 53 -3.95 -6.15 4.16
CA ILE A 53 -4.43 -4.77 4.11
C ILE A 53 -5.94 -4.85 3.85
N GLY A 54 -6.74 -4.87 4.92
CA GLY A 54 -8.17 -5.12 4.78
C GLY A 54 -8.43 -6.46 4.10
N SER A 55 -9.15 -6.46 2.99
CA SER A 55 -9.42 -7.66 2.19
C SER A 55 -8.31 -7.98 1.18
N GLY A 56 -7.33 -7.10 1.04
CA GLY A 56 -6.20 -7.28 0.14
C GLY A 56 -4.94 -7.71 0.85
N SER A 57 -3.90 -7.96 0.07
CA SER A 57 -2.60 -8.38 0.60
C SER A 57 -1.48 -7.88 -0.30
N ILE A 58 -0.29 -7.80 0.27
CA ILE A 58 0.95 -7.60 -0.48
C ILE A 58 1.96 -8.66 -0.07
N MET A 59 2.90 -8.91 -0.96
CA MET A 59 4.11 -9.64 -0.64
C MET A 59 5.30 -8.68 -0.75
N MET A 60 6.37 -9.00 -0.07
CA MET A 60 7.57 -8.18 -0.03
C MET A 60 8.77 -9.08 -0.32
N GLY A 61 9.58 -8.67 -1.28
CA GLY A 61 10.79 -9.37 -1.66
C GLY A 61 12.02 -8.50 -1.55
N LYS A 62 13.16 -9.13 -1.29
CA LYS A 62 14.44 -8.42 -1.26
C LYS A 62 14.91 -8.15 -2.68
N GLN A 63 15.47 -6.96 -2.92
CA GLN A 63 16.01 -6.66 -4.24
C GLN A 63 17.15 -7.61 -4.63
N GLY A 64 17.22 -7.93 -5.91
CA GLY A 64 18.23 -8.83 -6.47
C GLY A 64 17.86 -9.24 -7.88
N GLY A 65 18.86 -9.57 -8.69
CA GLY A 65 18.63 -9.90 -10.09
C GLY A 65 17.91 -8.76 -10.83
N PRO A 66 16.79 -9.07 -11.50
CA PRO A 66 16.01 -8.05 -12.22
C PRO A 66 15.13 -7.19 -11.30
N PHE A 67 15.03 -7.53 -10.01
CA PHE A 67 14.14 -6.84 -9.07
C PHE A 67 14.89 -5.77 -8.32
N ARG A 68 14.50 -4.51 -8.49
CA ARG A 68 15.15 -3.35 -7.90
C ARG A 68 14.15 -2.42 -7.26
N VAL A 69 14.58 -1.74 -6.20
CA VAL A 69 13.81 -0.62 -5.66
C VAL A 69 13.81 0.52 -6.66
N SER A 70 12.72 1.28 -6.67
CA SER A 70 12.61 2.46 -7.51
C SER A 70 13.57 3.54 -7.03
N SER A 71 14.16 4.27 -7.95
CA SER A 71 14.98 5.44 -7.64
C SER A 71 14.38 6.67 -8.30
N GLY A 72 14.44 7.82 -7.60
CA GLY A 72 13.90 9.09 -8.08
C GLY A 72 12.50 9.37 -7.56
N ASP A 73 11.89 10.43 -8.09
CA ASP A 73 10.64 10.99 -7.59
C ASP A 73 9.43 10.69 -8.48
N THR A 74 9.55 9.69 -9.34
CA THR A 74 8.47 9.27 -10.23
C THR A 74 8.20 7.79 -10.13
N VAL A 75 6.96 7.41 -10.32
CA VAL A 75 6.53 6.01 -10.29
C VAL A 75 5.60 5.74 -11.45
N SER A 76 5.61 4.50 -11.95
CA SER A 76 4.69 4.05 -12.99
C SER A 76 3.43 3.41 -12.40
N GLN A 77 3.47 3.05 -11.13
CA GLN A 77 2.33 2.52 -10.40
C GLN A 77 2.45 2.84 -8.93
N TYR A 78 1.32 2.91 -8.26
CA TYR A 78 1.23 3.08 -6.82
C TYR A 78 -0.05 2.41 -6.33
N ALA A 79 -0.12 2.12 -5.04
CA ALA A 79 -1.27 1.44 -4.47
C ALA A 79 -2.28 2.45 -3.93
N HIS A 80 -3.56 2.16 -4.14
CA HIS A 80 -4.68 2.89 -3.58
C HIS A 80 -5.31 2.01 -2.49
N VAL A 81 -5.38 2.51 -1.28
CA VAL A 81 -5.85 1.76 -0.11
C VAL A 81 -7.02 2.50 0.54
N HIS A 82 -8.14 1.81 0.71
CA HIS A 82 -9.27 2.37 1.45
C HIS A 82 -9.02 2.27 2.95
N VAL A 83 -9.28 3.37 3.66
CA VAL A 83 -9.19 3.45 5.12
C VAL A 83 -10.46 4.07 5.68
N ASP A 84 -10.76 3.79 6.96
CA ASP A 84 -11.99 4.26 7.59
C ASP A 84 -11.91 5.72 8.02
N ASP A 85 -10.73 6.20 8.40
CA ASP A 85 -10.50 7.57 8.88
C ASP A 85 -9.17 8.07 8.30
N VAL A 86 -9.24 8.76 7.18
CA VAL A 86 -8.06 9.17 6.43
C VAL A 86 -7.23 10.22 7.18
N ASP A 87 -7.86 11.12 7.91
CA ASP A 87 -7.14 12.16 8.66
C ASP A 87 -6.34 11.54 9.80
N ARG A 88 -6.92 10.59 10.51
CA ARG A 88 -6.23 9.87 11.58
C ARG A 88 -5.10 9.01 11.04
N HIS A 89 -5.33 8.36 9.90
CA HIS A 89 -4.33 7.57 9.22
C HIS A 89 -3.13 8.44 8.79
N PHE A 90 -3.42 9.61 8.25
CA PHE A 90 -2.41 10.60 7.86
C PHE A 90 -1.55 11.03 9.05
N GLU A 91 -2.19 11.39 10.17
CA GLU A 91 -1.44 11.82 11.36
C GLU A 91 -0.52 10.73 11.89
N ARG A 92 -0.99 9.49 11.89
CA ARG A 92 -0.17 8.34 12.29
C ARG A 92 1.01 8.14 11.34
N ALA A 93 0.76 8.12 10.04
CA ALA A 93 1.80 7.91 9.03
C ALA A 93 2.89 8.99 9.15
N LYS A 94 2.47 10.25 9.29
CA LYS A 94 3.35 11.38 9.45
C LYS A 94 4.20 11.27 10.72
N ALA A 95 3.56 10.94 11.85
CA ALA A 95 4.25 10.79 13.14
C ALA A 95 5.29 9.64 13.11
N GLU A 96 5.02 8.60 12.34
CA GLU A 96 5.90 7.43 12.22
C GLU A 96 6.95 7.55 11.11
N GLY A 97 7.05 8.72 10.48
CA GLY A 97 8.15 9.03 9.58
C GLY A 97 7.90 8.79 8.09
N ALA A 98 6.66 8.58 7.67
CA ALA A 98 6.33 8.51 6.25
C ALA A 98 6.61 9.86 5.58
N THR A 99 7.11 9.83 4.36
CA THR A 99 7.28 11.05 3.56
C THR A 99 5.93 11.41 2.96
N ILE A 100 5.37 12.53 3.37
CA ILE A 100 4.07 12.99 2.86
C ILE A 100 4.28 13.70 1.53
N LEU A 101 3.67 13.18 0.47
CA LEU A 101 3.74 13.76 -0.86
C LEU A 101 2.57 14.72 -1.13
N LYS A 102 1.38 14.36 -0.61
CA LYS A 102 0.19 15.22 -0.65
C LYS A 102 -0.57 15.07 0.65
N THR A 103 -0.98 16.18 1.22
CA THR A 103 -1.81 16.18 2.44
C THR A 103 -3.26 15.81 2.10
N PRO A 104 -4.07 15.43 3.10
CA PRO A 104 -5.46 15.06 2.85
C PRO A 104 -6.25 16.18 2.18
N GLU A 105 -6.97 15.83 1.12
CA GLU A 105 -7.87 16.74 0.41
C GLU A 105 -9.08 16.00 -0.12
N ASP A 106 -10.19 16.73 -0.25
CA ASP A 106 -11.41 16.20 -0.82
C ASP A 106 -11.32 16.24 -2.34
N MET A 107 -11.65 15.12 -2.97
CA MET A 107 -11.59 14.97 -4.42
C MET A 107 -13.01 15.03 -5.01
N PRO A 108 -13.16 15.47 -6.26
CA PRO A 108 -14.50 15.60 -6.88
C PRO A 108 -15.25 14.28 -7.05
N PHE A 109 -14.56 13.16 -6.93
CA PHE A 109 -15.17 11.82 -7.08
C PHE A 109 -15.56 11.17 -5.73
N GLY A 110 -15.73 11.97 -4.69
CA GLY A 110 -16.36 11.51 -3.44
C GLY A 110 -15.44 10.93 -2.39
N VAL A 111 -14.15 11.10 -2.54
CA VAL A 111 -13.16 10.61 -1.59
C VAL A 111 -12.35 11.75 -0.99
N ARG A 112 -11.83 11.52 0.20
CA ARG A 112 -10.77 12.32 0.81
C ARG A 112 -9.53 11.46 0.86
N GLN A 113 -8.40 11.97 0.37
CA GLN A 113 -7.21 11.15 0.21
C GLN A 113 -5.92 11.92 0.46
N TYR A 114 -4.87 11.19 0.83
CA TYR A 114 -3.50 11.71 0.88
C TYR A 114 -2.55 10.69 0.27
N THR A 115 -1.34 11.13 -0.07
CA THR A 115 -0.32 10.26 -0.66
C THR A 115 0.96 10.35 0.15
N ALA A 116 1.54 9.19 0.43
CA ALA A 116 2.78 9.07 1.17
C ALA A 116 3.74 8.11 0.47
N LYS A 117 5.01 8.29 0.75
CA LYS A 117 6.08 7.42 0.28
C LYS A 117 6.64 6.65 1.48
N ASP A 118 6.82 5.35 1.33
CA ASP A 118 7.39 4.51 2.38
C ASP A 118 8.93 4.55 2.36
N ILE A 119 9.57 3.81 3.27
CA ILE A 119 11.03 3.78 3.40
C ILE A 119 11.74 3.17 2.20
N GLY A 120 11.03 2.40 1.39
CA GLY A 120 11.56 1.79 0.16
C GLY A 120 11.29 2.60 -1.09
N GLY A 121 10.67 3.76 -0.96
CA GLY A 121 10.35 4.63 -2.09
C GLY A 121 9.04 4.29 -2.80
N HIS A 122 8.26 3.35 -2.28
CA HIS A 122 6.95 3.03 -2.85
C HIS A 122 5.91 4.06 -2.43
N TRP A 123 5.04 4.42 -3.36
CA TRP A 123 3.99 5.40 -3.12
C TRP A 123 2.67 4.71 -2.79
N TRP A 124 1.92 5.33 -1.87
CA TRP A 124 0.64 4.84 -1.38
C TRP A 124 -0.32 6.01 -1.30
N THR A 125 -1.50 5.86 -1.89
CA THR A 125 -2.60 6.79 -1.71
C THR A 125 -3.63 6.14 -0.80
N PHE A 126 -3.91 6.78 0.32
CA PHE A 126 -4.91 6.34 1.29
C PHE A 126 -6.15 7.18 1.13
N SER A 127 -7.30 6.53 1.09
CA SER A 127 -8.55 7.16 0.67
C SER A 127 -9.71 6.70 1.55
N GLN A 128 -10.58 7.66 1.87
CA GLN A 128 -11.83 7.42 2.60
C GLN A 128 -12.97 7.90 1.72
N ASN A 129 -13.99 7.07 1.54
CA ASN A 129 -15.22 7.51 0.88
C ASN A 129 -15.96 8.46 1.80
N ILE A 130 -16.23 9.69 1.35
CA ILE A 130 -16.92 10.72 2.15
C ILE A 130 -18.31 11.04 1.64
N ARG A 131 -18.64 10.69 0.41
CA ARG A 131 -19.97 10.83 -0.16
C ARG A 131 -20.10 9.99 -1.43
N ASP A 132 -21.33 9.68 -1.80
CA ASP A 132 -21.60 9.02 -3.07
C ASP A 132 -21.66 10.09 -4.19
N VAL A 133 -20.99 9.82 -5.29
CA VAL A 133 -20.96 10.72 -6.44
C VAL A 133 -21.27 9.92 -7.70
N ASP A 134 -22.24 10.39 -8.48
CA ASP A 134 -22.49 9.82 -9.80
C ASP A 134 -21.24 10.04 -10.67
N PRO A 135 -20.68 8.98 -11.27
CA PRO A 135 -19.49 9.13 -12.11
C PRO A 135 -19.60 10.19 -13.21
N VAL A 136 -20.80 10.44 -13.72
CA VAL A 136 -21.04 11.47 -14.73
C VAL A 136 -20.62 12.88 -14.24
N GLU A 137 -20.74 13.14 -12.94
CA GLU A 137 -20.45 14.46 -12.37
C GLU A 137 -18.97 14.88 -12.52
N TRP A 138 -18.06 13.91 -12.65
CA TRP A 138 -16.64 14.21 -12.84
C TRP A 138 -16.11 13.70 -14.19
N GLY A 139 -17.02 13.48 -15.16
CA GLY A 139 -16.67 13.17 -16.54
C GLY A 139 -16.49 11.69 -16.85
N ALA A 140 -16.86 10.81 -15.94
CA ALA A 140 -16.73 9.38 -16.15
C ALA A 140 -18.03 8.79 -16.72
N ARG A 141 -17.92 7.60 -17.26
CA ARG A 141 -19.04 6.82 -17.76
C ARG A 141 -18.85 5.38 -17.29
N VAL A 142 -19.91 4.83 -16.69
CA VAL A 142 -19.89 3.43 -16.24
C VAL A 142 -19.96 2.51 -17.45
N ALA A 143 -19.10 1.50 -17.47
CA ALA A 143 -19.10 0.52 -18.55
C ALA A 143 -20.35 -0.37 -18.49
N ASP A 144 -20.87 -0.77 -19.65
CA ASP A 144 -21.91 -1.79 -19.71
C ASP A 144 -21.33 -3.15 -19.32
N ARG A 145 -22.10 -3.93 -18.57
CA ARG A 145 -21.70 -5.25 -18.09
C ARG A 145 -22.66 -6.33 -18.55
#